data_340f4b4ed7997a4312117f6d15dce6d8
#
_entry.id   340f4b4ed7997a4312117f6d15dce6d8
#
_cell.length_a   1.000
_cell.length_b   1.000
_cell.length_c   1.000
_cell.angle_alpha   90.00
_cell.angle_beta   90.00
_cell.angle_gamma   90.00
#
_symmetry.space_group_name_H-M   'P 1'
#
loop_
_entity.id
_entity.type
_entity.pdbx_description
1 polymer ?
#
loop_
_entity_poly.entity_id
_entity_poly.type
_entity_poly.pdbx_seq_one_letter_code
_entity_poly.pdbx_strand_id
1 'polypeptide(L)'
;MRALLSAPGRRPLSPPRALIAALAVALAAPAAAVQMSDVAPMAGMSALAAAQDEAEGASPTAERAVKAAYLYKFLGYVDFPGGPLDPGAPYVVGVAGAEDVAGELARQTSGRMVNNHAVVVRRLHDGDGAAGLHLLFIGAAEGGAEAALVKAAQAAGALSVTESATGIEAGSVINFVLVDERVRFEVSLAAAERGRLKLSSRLLSVAYAVQKGGG
;
A
#
# COMPACT_ATOMS: atom_id res chain seq x y z
N MET A 1 -6.34 43.62 -50.28
CA MET A 1 -6.69 42.52 -51.17
C MET A 1 -6.87 41.32 -50.25
N ARG A 2 -8.08 41.04 -49.86
CA ARG A 2 -9.05 40.03 -50.34
C ARG A 2 -8.42 38.65 -50.50
N ALA A 3 -8.78 37.68 -49.61
CA ALA A 3 -9.71 36.63 -49.96
C ALA A 3 -10.12 35.85 -48.70
N LEU A 4 -11.41 35.82 -48.42
CA LEU A 4 -12.16 34.90 -47.61
C LEU A 4 -12.20 33.53 -48.30
N LEU A 5 -12.06 32.42 -47.56
CA LEU A 5 -12.59 31.13 -47.99
C LEU A 5 -13.23 30.40 -46.82
N SER A 6 -14.47 30.17 -47.04
CA SER A 6 -15.53 29.49 -46.29
C SER A 6 -15.21 28.06 -45.88
N ALA A 7 -15.71 27.69 -44.72
CA ALA A 7 -15.88 26.30 -44.28
C ALA A 7 -17.14 25.64 -44.88
N PRO A 8 -17.19 24.32 -45.06
CA PRO A 8 -18.46 23.62 -45.08
C PRO A 8 -18.62 22.67 -43.86
N GLY A 9 -19.86 22.69 -43.40
CA GLY A 9 -20.34 22.02 -42.22
C GLY A 9 -20.29 20.50 -42.26
N ARG A 10 -20.22 19.94 -41.07
CA ARG A 10 -20.42 18.51 -40.81
C ARG A 10 -21.77 18.29 -40.16
N ARG A 11 -22.56 17.46 -40.83
CA ARG A 11 -23.87 16.95 -40.37
C ARG A 11 -23.65 15.87 -39.29
N PRO A 12 -24.54 15.79 -38.30
CA PRO A 12 -24.56 14.67 -37.34
C PRO A 12 -25.27 13.47 -37.95
N LEU A 13 -24.62 12.30 -37.86
CA LEU A 13 -25.22 11.00 -38.18
C LEU A 13 -25.86 10.43 -36.92
N SER A 14 -27.15 10.22 -36.99
CA SER A 14 -27.96 9.53 -35.97
C SER A 14 -27.76 8.00 -36.05
N PRO A 15 -27.84 7.27 -34.94
CA PRO A 15 -27.80 5.80 -34.97
C PRO A 15 -29.18 5.19 -35.27
N PRO A 16 -29.24 4.03 -35.94
CA PRO A 16 -30.49 3.34 -36.16
C PRO A 16 -30.93 2.52 -34.94
N ARG A 17 -32.20 2.68 -34.65
CA ARG A 17 -32.98 1.78 -33.79
C ARG A 17 -33.28 0.49 -34.54
N ALA A 18 -32.99 -0.66 -33.97
CA ALA A 18 -33.57 -1.97 -34.35
C ALA A 18 -33.86 -2.73 -33.06
N LEU A 19 -35.09 -2.78 -32.70
CA LEU A 19 -36.11 -3.81 -32.90
C LEU A 19 -35.90 -5.05 -32.02
N ILE A 20 -36.79 -5.08 -31.04
CA ILE A 20 -37.19 -6.13 -30.12
C ILE A 20 -37.68 -7.35 -30.90
N ALA A 21 -37.22 -8.54 -30.51
CA ALA A 21 -37.97 -9.78 -30.77
C ALA A 21 -37.98 -10.62 -29.50
N ALA A 22 -39.12 -10.60 -28.85
CA ALA A 22 -39.50 -11.53 -27.79
C ALA A 22 -39.78 -12.91 -28.41
N LEU A 23 -39.24 -13.97 -27.82
CA LEU A 23 -39.73 -15.31 -28.02
C LEU A 23 -39.89 -16.01 -26.69
N ALA A 24 -41.12 -16.09 -26.23
CA ALA A 24 -41.58 -16.92 -25.14
C ALA A 24 -41.79 -18.34 -25.64
N VAL A 25 -41.20 -19.33 -25.01
CA VAL A 25 -41.63 -20.74 -25.11
C VAL A 25 -41.77 -21.27 -23.70
N ALA A 26 -43.01 -21.63 -23.41
CA ALA A 26 -43.45 -22.27 -22.17
C ALA A 26 -43.42 -23.82 -22.30
N LEU A 27 -43.56 -24.47 -21.13
CA LEU A 27 -43.90 -25.89 -20.87
C LEU A 27 -42.72 -26.87 -20.97
N ALA A 28 -42.42 -27.68 -19.96
CA ALA A 28 -43.23 -28.61 -19.20
C ALA A 28 -42.40 -29.19 -18.07
N ALA A 29 -43.00 -29.35 -16.90
CA ALA A 29 -42.49 -30.23 -15.85
C ALA A 29 -42.87 -31.70 -16.15
N PRO A 30 -42.07 -32.65 -15.61
CA PRO A 30 -42.70 -33.74 -14.92
C PRO A 30 -42.19 -33.88 -13.49
N ALA A 31 -43.12 -34.01 -12.62
CA ALA A 31 -42.94 -34.56 -11.28
C ALA A 31 -42.62 -36.06 -11.36
N ALA A 32 -41.55 -36.48 -10.70
CA ALA A 32 -41.42 -37.88 -10.28
C ALA A 32 -40.49 -38.02 -9.09
N ALA A 33 -41.11 -38.50 -8.02
CA ALA A 33 -40.64 -39.50 -7.07
C ALA A 33 -39.57 -39.12 -6.06
N VAL A 34 -40.05 -38.91 -4.86
CA VAL A 34 -39.46 -39.18 -3.56
C VAL A 34 -38.71 -40.51 -3.56
N GLN A 35 -37.42 -40.48 -3.25
CA GLN A 35 -36.78 -41.59 -2.56
C GLN A 35 -36.02 -41.06 -1.35
N MET A 36 -36.60 -41.29 -0.18
CA MET A 36 -35.93 -41.30 1.11
C MET A 36 -34.86 -42.39 1.05
N SER A 37 -33.61 -41.99 1.27
CA SER A 37 -32.60 -42.91 1.79
C SER A 37 -31.80 -42.12 2.81
N ASP A 38 -32.05 -42.47 4.05
CA ASP A 38 -31.23 -42.16 5.21
C ASP A 38 -29.74 -42.35 4.90
N VAL A 39 -28.97 -41.29 5.02
CA VAL A 39 -27.65 -41.25 5.66
C VAL A 39 -27.34 -39.79 5.97
N ALA A 40 -27.63 -39.31 7.13
CA ALA A 40 -26.88 -38.29 7.83
C ALA A 40 -25.93 -39.04 8.80
N PRO A 41 -24.82 -38.48 9.29
CA PRO A 41 -24.42 -37.11 9.44
C PRO A 41 -22.91 -36.86 9.16
N MET A 42 -22.55 -36.13 8.19
CA MET A 42 -21.17 -35.56 8.05
C MET A 42 -21.15 -34.10 7.55
N ALA A 43 -22.29 -33.43 7.54
CA ALA A 43 -22.34 -32.01 7.08
C ALA A 43 -21.92 -30.99 8.16
N GLY A 44 -21.69 -31.44 9.39
CA GLY A 44 -21.32 -30.55 10.51
C GLY A 44 -19.84 -30.19 10.62
N MET A 45 -18.95 -30.95 9.99
CA MET A 45 -17.52 -30.73 10.15
C MET A 45 -16.94 -29.77 9.05
N SER A 46 -17.57 -29.70 7.87
CA SER A 46 -17.10 -28.78 6.83
C SER A 46 -17.50 -27.33 7.07
N ALA A 47 -18.62 -27.09 7.76
CA ALA A 47 -19.01 -25.73 8.15
C ALA A 47 -18.15 -25.16 9.29
N LEU A 48 -17.62 -26.03 10.16
CA LEU A 48 -16.71 -25.61 11.23
C LEU A 48 -15.31 -25.32 10.71
N ALA A 49 -14.86 -26.02 9.67
CA ALA A 49 -13.58 -25.74 9.00
C ALA A 49 -13.62 -24.44 8.18
N ALA A 50 -14.75 -24.11 7.58
CA ALA A 50 -14.92 -22.83 6.85
C ALA A 50 -15.05 -21.63 7.79
N ALA A 51 -15.57 -21.82 9.01
CA ALA A 51 -15.64 -20.77 10.02
C ALA A 51 -14.31 -20.54 10.76
N GLN A 52 -13.36 -21.45 10.63
CA GLN A 52 -12.01 -21.28 11.18
C GLN A 52 -11.08 -20.50 10.25
N ASP A 53 -11.42 -20.38 8.97
CA ASP A 53 -10.63 -19.62 7.98
C ASP A 53 -10.92 -18.09 8.05
N GLU A 54 -11.98 -17.66 8.72
CA GLU A 54 -12.29 -16.24 8.95
C GLU A 54 -11.73 -15.69 10.27
N ALA A 55 -11.14 -16.54 11.11
CA ALA A 55 -10.49 -16.14 12.37
C ALA A 55 -8.96 -16.11 12.27
N GLU A 56 -8.37 -16.11 11.06
CA GLU A 56 -6.96 -15.89 10.88
C GLU A 56 -6.64 -14.42 11.15
N GLY A 57 -6.11 -14.18 12.32
CA GLY A 57 -5.27 -13.06 12.62
C GLY A 57 -4.28 -12.86 11.48
N ALA A 58 -3.87 -11.62 11.21
CA ALA A 58 -3.19 -11.18 10.01
C ALA A 58 -2.17 -12.21 9.49
N SER A 59 -2.53 -12.95 8.45
CA SER A 59 -1.58 -13.90 7.86
C SER A 59 -0.32 -13.11 7.45
N PRO A 60 0.89 -13.68 7.50
CA PRO A 60 2.11 -13.00 7.08
C PRO A 60 1.99 -12.35 5.69
N THR A 61 1.15 -12.92 4.84
CA THR A 61 0.84 -12.38 3.51
C THR A 61 0.00 -11.10 3.60
N ALA A 62 -1.01 -11.06 4.46
CA ALA A 62 -1.83 -9.88 4.67
C ALA A 62 -1.02 -8.75 5.34
N GLU A 63 -0.19 -9.10 6.33
CA GLU A 63 0.67 -8.17 7.04
C GLU A 63 1.62 -7.42 6.09
N ARG A 64 2.39 -8.16 5.26
CA ARG A 64 3.30 -7.53 4.29
C ARG A 64 2.57 -6.67 3.25
N ALA A 65 1.36 -7.09 2.82
CA ALA A 65 0.57 -6.33 1.88
C ALA A 65 0.12 -4.98 2.48
N VAL A 66 -0.28 -4.99 3.75
CA VAL A 66 -0.65 -3.78 4.50
C VAL A 66 0.56 -2.89 4.73
N LYS A 67 1.72 -3.43 5.14
CA LYS A 67 2.97 -2.66 5.29
C LYS A 67 3.35 -2.00 3.96
N ALA A 68 3.37 -2.73 2.86
CA ALA A 68 3.66 -2.19 1.53
C ALA A 68 2.69 -1.06 1.14
N ALA A 69 1.39 -1.21 1.42
CA ALA A 69 0.40 -0.18 1.16
C ALA A 69 0.64 1.10 1.99
N TYR A 70 1.05 0.95 3.26
CA TYR A 70 1.42 2.10 4.10
C TYR A 70 2.67 2.80 3.59
N LEU A 71 3.74 2.05 3.25
CA LEU A 71 4.97 2.62 2.70
C LEU A 71 4.70 3.46 1.46
N TYR A 72 3.88 2.94 0.54
CA TYR A 72 3.45 3.69 -0.64
C TYR A 72 2.69 4.98 -0.28
N LYS A 73 1.75 4.90 0.67
CA LYS A 73 0.94 6.05 1.08
C LYS A 73 1.75 7.12 1.80
N PHE A 74 2.73 6.74 2.61
CA PHE A 74 3.56 7.69 3.36
C PHE A 74 4.25 8.70 2.44
N LEU A 75 4.66 8.30 1.24
CA LEU A 75 5.27 9.21 0.26
C LEU A 75 4.39 10.42 -0.08
N GLY A 76 3.07 10.26 -0.05
CA GLY A 76 2.12 11.35 -0.33
C GLY A 76 1.74 12.21 0.88
N TYR A 77 2.22 11.85 2.08
CA TYR A 77 1.88 12.53 3.33
C TYR A 77 3.08 13.13 4.06
N VAL A 78 4.24 13.11 3.40
CA VAL A 78 5.48 13.63 3.95
C VAL A 78 6.10 14.62 2.95
N ASP A 79 6.46 15.81 3.44
CA ASP A 79 7.28 16.74 2.69
C ASP A 79 8.74 16.48 3.01
N PHE A 80 9.53 16.22 1.98
CA PHE A 80 10.94 15.90 2.08
C PHE A 80 11.81 17.16 2.03
N PRO A 81 13.01 17.15 2.68
CA PRO A 81 13.95 18.24 2.55
C PRO A 81 14.42 18.39 1.09
N GLY A 82 14.58 19.63 0.63
CA GLY A 82 14.92 19.89 -0.79
C GLY A 82 13.74 20.39 -1.63
N GLY A 83 12.51 20.29 -1.07
CA GLY A 83 11.32 20.77 -1.78
C GLY A 83 10.71 19.73 -2.74
N PRO A 84 9.85 20.16 -3.65
CA PRO A 84 9.25 19.29 -4.65
C PRO A 84 10.29 18.59 -5.52
N LEU A 85 10.00 17.36 -5.91
CA LEU A 85 10.82 16.62 -6.86
C LEU A 85 10.80 17.30 -8.24
N ASP A 86 11.90 17.17 -8.96
CA ASP A 86 11.95 17.59 -10.36
C ASP A 86 10.93 16.83 -11.20
N PRO A 87 10.33 17.46 -12.22
CA PRO A 87 9.37 16.80 -13.09
C PRO A 87 9.96 15.52 -13.70
N GLY A 88 9.25 14.41 -13.48
CA GLY A 88 9.65 13.08 -13.96
C GLY A 88 10.63 12.32 -13.06
N ALA A 89 11.21 12.93 -12.03
CA ALA A 89 12.02 12.23 -11.05
C ALA A 89 11.13 11.27 -10.23
N PRO A 90 11.56 10.02 -9.96
CA PRO A 90 10.79 9.08 -9.16
C PRO A 90 11.02 9.27 -7.66
N TYR A 91 10.04 8.88 -6.85
CA TYR A 91 10.31 8.55 -5.46
C TYR A 91 11.12 7.25 -5.41
N VAL A 92 12.19 7.24 -4.63
CA VAL A 92 13.00 6.04 -4.42
C VAL A 92 12.79 5.53 -3.01
N VAL A 93 12.30 4.29 -2.90
CA VAL A 93 12.08 3.60 -1.64
C VAL A 93 13.12 2.51 -1.48
N GLY A 94 13.95 2.62 -0.45
CA GLY A 94 14.88 1.57 -0.05
C GLY A 94 14.20 0.58 0.89
N VAL A 95 14.52 -0.69 0.76
CA VAL A 95 14.07 -1.75 1.68
C VAL A 95 15.30 -2.58 2.07
N ALA A 96 15.55 -2.69 3.38
CA ALA A 96 16.61 -3.49 3.97
C ALA A 96 15.99 -4.60 4.84
N GLY A 97 16.47 -5.83 4.75
CA GLY A 97 16.07 -6.94 5.62
C GLY A 97 14.62 -7.44 5.50
N ALA A 98 13.91 -7.08 4.40
CA ALA A 98 12.51 -7.46 4.19
C ALA A 98 12.18 -7.66 2.71
N GLU A 99 12.75 -8.71 2.12
CA GLU A 99 12.63 -9.00 0.68
C GLU A 99 11.19 -9.24 0.22
N ASP A 100 10.37 -9.84 1.07
CA ASP A 100 8.96 -10.10 0.80
C ASP A 100 8.14 -8.79 0.76
N VAL A 101 8.43 -7.84 1.64
CA VAL A 101 7.83 -6.50 1.62
C VAL A 101 8.31 -5.72 0.39
N ALA A 102 9.60 -5.83 0.03
CA ALA A 102 10.14 -5.19 -1.18
C ALA A 102 9.44 -5.69 -2.45
N GLY A 103 9.27 -7.01 -2.57
CA GLY A 103 8.55 -7.63 -3.70
C GLY A 103 7.09 -7.19 -3.78
N GLU A 104 6.41 -7.17 -2.63
CA GLU A 104 5.01 -6.74 -2.54
C GLU A 104 4.85 -5.24 -2.87
N LEU A 105 5.73 -4.38 -2.34
CA LEU A 105 5.73 -2.95 -2.62
C LEU A 105 5.98 -2.68 -4.12
N ALA A 106 6.96 -3.35 -4.73
CA ALA A 106 7.23 -3.21 -6.16
C ALA A 106 6.00 -3.60 -7.01
N ARG A 107 5.29 -4.68 -6.62
CA ARG A 107 4.06 -5.11 -7.29
C ARG A 107 2.94 -4.08 -7.14
N GLN A 108 2.73 -3.55 -5.92
CA GLN A 108 1.67 -2.57 -5.65
C GLN A 108 1.92 -1.21 -6.30
N THR A 109 3.18 -0.82 -6.47
CA THR A 109 3.55 0.50 -7.06
C THR A 109 3.70 0.46 -8.56
N SER A 110 3.69 -0.72 -9.19
CA SER A 110 3.81 -0.87 -10.64
C SER A 110 2.73 -0.06 -11.38
N GLY A 111 3.15 0.88 -12.22
CA GLY A 111 2.25 1.76 -12.97
C GLY A 111 1.50 2.80 -12.14
N ARG A 112 1.79 2.92 -10.85
CA ARG A 112 1.16 3.92 -9.97
C ARG A 112 2.08 5.11 -9.74
N MET A 113 1.48 6.24 -9.46
CA MET A 113 2.18 7.50 -9.16
C MET A 113 1.74 8.06 -7.82
N VAL A 114 2.66 8.74 -7.15
CA VAL A 114 2.41 9.58 -5.97
C VAL A 114 2.75 11.01 -6.35
N ASN A 115 1.83 11.95 -6.21
CA ASN A 115 2.04 13.35 -6.58
C ASN A 115 2.63 13.52 -8.00
N ASN A 116 2.17 12.69 -8.96
CA ASN A 116 2.64 12.66 -10.34
C ASN A 116 4.08 12.14 -10.56
N HIS A 117 4.65 11.46 -9.57
CA HIS A 117 5.98 10.83 -9.62
C HIS A 117 5.85 9.30 -9.52
N ALA A 118 6.60 8.57 -10.33
CA ALA A 118 6.69 7.12 -10.24
C ALA A 118 7.37 6.71 -8.93
N VAL A 119 7.15 5.48 -8.48
CA VAL A 119 7.81 4.92 -7.31
C VAL A 119 8.75 3.80 -7.75
N VAL A 120 10.02 3.91 -7.37
CA VAL A 120 11.05 2.91 -7.62
C VAL A 120 11.44 2.27 -6.30
N VAL A 121 11.39 0.95 -6.24
CA VAL A 121 11.79 0.16 -5.07
C VAL A 121 13.20 -0.37 -5.27
N ARG A 122 14.10 -0.08 -4.33
CA ARG A 122 15.50 -0.52 -4.29
C ARG A 122 15.73 -1.43 -3.09
N ARG A 123 16.15 -2.65 -3.33
CA ARG A 123 16.61 -3.55 -2.26
C ARG A 123 17.98 -3.11 -1.82
N LEU A 124 18.17 -3.02 -0.52
CA LEU A 124 19.45 -2.66 0.08
C LEU A 124 20.09 -3.88 0.70
N HIS A 125 21.39 -4.01 0.49
CA HIS A 125 22.23 -5.05 1.04
C HIS A 125 23.27 -4.43 1.98
N ASP A 126 24.03 -5.28 2.68
CA ASP A 126 25.09 -4.83 3.58
C ASP A 126 26.05 -3.85 2.89
N GLY A 127 26.26 -2.70 3.51
CA GLY A 127 27.13 -1.65 2.97
C GLY A 127 26.44 -0.65 2.05
N ASP A 128 25.20 -0.87 1.64
CA ASP A 128 24.46 0.10 0.85
C ASP A 128 24.08 1.33 1.69
N GLY A 129 24.24 2.51 1.11
CA GLY A 129 23.89 3.78 1.75
C GLY A 129 22.46 4.23 1.48
N ALA A 130 21.96 5.16 2.30
CA ALA A 130 20.64 5.77 2.14
C ALA A 130 20.62 6.96 1.16
N ALA A 131 21.71 7.28 0.49
CA ALA A 131 21.79 8.42 -0.43
C ALA A 131 20.79 8.28 -1.59
N GLY A 132 20.05 9.36 -1.86
CA GLY A 132 19.05 9.42 -2.91
C GLY A 132 17.76 8.67 -2.62
N LEU A 133 17.59 8.14 -1.40
CA LEU A 133 16.32 7.58 -0.95
C LEU A 133 15.39 8.69 -0.43
N HIS A 134 14.10 8.51 -0.65
CA HIS A 134 13.04 9.30 -0.02
C HIS A 134 12.46 8.59 1.20
N LEU A 135 12.40 7.25 1.14
CA LEU A 135 11.95 6.41 2.25
C LEU A 135 12.90 5.22 2.37
N LEU A 136 13.25 4.86 3.60
CA LEU A 136 13.97 3.63 3.93
C LEU A 136 13.14 2.80 4.90
N PHE A 137 12.70 1.62 4.46
CA PHE A 137 12.11 0.61 5.31
C PHE A 137 13.18 -0.39 5.77
N ILE A 138 13.21 -0.64 7.07
CA ILE A 138 14.18 -1.51 7.73
C ILE A 138 13.40 -2.62 8.41
N GLY A 139 13.50 -3.83 7.89
CA GLY A 139 12.86 -5.02 8.43
C GLY A 139 13.53 -5.51 9.71
N ALA A 140 12.83 -6.34 10.46
CA ALA A 140 13.31 -6.90 11.73
C ALA A 140 14.59 -7.75 11.58
N ALA A 141 14.86 -8.28 10.37
CA ALA A 141 16.07 -9.05 10.08
C ALA A 141 17.36 -8.21 10.21
N GLU A 142 17.27 -6.89 10.12
CA GLU A 142 18.40 -5.96 10.20
C GLU A 142 18.69 -5.47 11.63
N GLY A 143 18.21 -6.15 12.66
CA GLY A 143 18.29 -5.70 14.05
C GLY A 143 19.67 -5.19 14.50
N GLY A 144 20.78 -5.79 14.02
CA GLY A 144 22.14 -5.35 14.31
C GLY A 144 22.56 -4.07 13.59
N ALA A 145 22.01 -3.79 12.42
CA ALA A 145 22.33 -2.63 11.58
C ALA A 145 21.26 -1.52 11.67
N GLU A 146 20.12 -1.77 12.31
CA GLU A 146 18.97 -0.86 12.35
C GLU A 146 19.34 0.57 12.73
N ALA A 147 20.03 0.77 13.85
CA ALA A 147 20.40 2.10 14.30
C ALA A 147 21.32 2.84 13.31
N ALA A 148 22.22 2.12 12.65
CA ALA A 148 23.10 2.70 11.63
C ALA A 148 22.31 3.11 10.39
N LEU A 149 21.38 2.27 9.95
CA LEU A 149 20.49 2.54 8.79
C LEU A 149 19.54 3.70 9.07
N VAL A 150 18.94 3.76 10.27
CA VAL A 150 18.11 4.89 10.72
C VAL A 150 18.90 6.19 10.69
N LYS A 151 20.13 6.19 11.20
CA LYS A 151 21.01 7.37 11.18
C LYS A 151 21.39 7.77 9.75
N ALA A 152 21.64 6.80 8.87
CA ALA A 152 21.93 7.06 7.46
C ALA A 152 20.71 7.67 6.74
N ALA A 153 19.51 7.15 7.00
CA ALA A 153 18.27 7.73 6.48
C ALA A 153 18.05 9.16 6.95
N GLN A 154 18.25 9.43 8.24
CA GLN A 154 18.16 10.77 8.82
C GLN A 154 19.14 11.75 8.16
N ALA A 155 20.39 11.34 7.98
CA ALA A 155 21.41 12.18 7.33
C ALA A 155 21.07 12.49 5.87
N ALA A 156 20.46 11.52 5.17
CA ALA A 156 20.00 11.67 3.78
C ALA A 156 18.67 12.47 3.66
N GLY A 157 17.99 12.77 4.77
CA GLY A 157 16.65 13.37 4.75
C GLY A 157 15.56 12.42 4.25
N ALA A 158 15.80 11.12 4.36
CA ALA A 158 14.84 10.09 4.01
C ALA A 158 13.94 9.74 5.20
N LEU A 159 12.68 9.40 4.93
CA LEU A 159 11.76 8.89 5.93
C LEU A 159 12.19 7.48 6.37
N SER A 160 12.64 7.32 7.61
CA SER A 160 12.93 6.01 8.18
C SER A 160 11.66 5.36 8.71
N VAL A 161 11.46 4.10 8.35
CA VAL A 161 10.35 3.26 8.80
C VAL A 161 10.94 1.94 9.28
N THR A 162 10.62 1.53 10.50
CA THR A 162 11.07 0.28 11.13
C THR A 162 9.88 -0.61 11.50
N GLU A 163 10.17 -1.82 11.94
CA GLU A 163 9.17 -2.76 12.48
C GLU A 163 9.71 -3.51 13.72
N SER A 164 10.71 -2.96 14.37
CA SER A 164 11.31 -3.54 15.57
C SER A 164 10.67 -3.01 16.84
N ALA A 165 10.86 -3.71 17.95
CA ALA A 165 10.39 -3.23 19.26
C ALA A 165 11.09 -1.94 19.71
N THR A 166 12.29 -1.67 19.19
CA THR A 166 13.14 -0.52 19.57
C THR A 166 13.24 0.55 18.48
N GLY A 167 12.46 0.42 17.39
CA GLY A 167 12.61 1.29 16.23
C GLY A 167 12.50 2.79 16.52
N ILE A 168 11.54 3.20 17.35
CA ILE A 168 11.40 4.61 17.77
C ILE A 168 12.59 5.04 18.64
N GLU A 169 13.06 4.18 19.54
CA GLU A 169 14.23 4.46 20.40
C GLU A 169 15.51 4.56 19.58
N ALA A 170 15.65 3.74 18.53
CA ALA A 170 16.73 3.85 17.55
C ALA A 170 16.69 5.15 16.73
N GLY A 171 15.61 5.92 16.83
CA GLY A 171 15.43 7.21 16.18
C GLY A 171 14.66 7.16 14.86
N SER A 172 13.95 6.09 14.58
CA SER A 172 13.07 6.00 13.42
C SER A 172 11.92 7.02 13.50
N VAL A 173 11.50 7.52 12.36
CA VAL A 173 10.37 8.45 12.25
C VAL A 173 9.05 7.72 12.40
N ILE A 174 8.94 6.56 11.79
CA ILE A 174 7.75 5.69 11.86
C ILE A 174 8.20 4.30 12.28
N ASN A 175 7.39 3.64 13.11
CA ASN A 175 7.60 2.24 13.46
C ASN A 175 6.29 1.46 13.31
N PHE A 176 6.31 0.35 12.60
CA PHE A 176 5.18 -0.56 12.55
C PHE A 176 5.08 -1.38 13.83
N VAL A 177 3.87 -1.53 14.31
CA VAL A 177 3.52 -2.35 15.47
C VAL A 177 2.32 -3.22 15.14
N LEU A 178 2.25 -4.38 15.76
CA LEU A 178 1.06 -5.24 15.70
C LEU A 178 0.21 -4.96 16.96
N VAL A 179 -1.01 -4.50 16.74
CA VAL A 179 -2.01 -4.27 17.80
C VAL A 179 -3.28 -5.01 17.41
N ASP A 180 -3.73 -5.93 18.28
CA ASP A 180 -4.87 -6.79 18.00
C ASP A 180 -4.75 -7.44 16.60
N GLU A 181 -3.59 -8.04 16.33
CA GLU A 181 -3.25 -8.72 15.07
C GLU A 181 -3.36 -7.84 13.81
N ARG A 182 -3.38 -6.52 13.99
CA ARG A 182 -3.45 -5.54 12.89
C ARG A 182 -2.20 -4.70 12.85
N VAL A 183 -1.70 -4.48 11.64
CA VAL A 183 -0.59 -3.54 11.41
C VAL A 183 -1.06 -2.13 11.74
N ARG A 184 -0.39 -1.53 12.70
CA ARG A 184 -0.51 -0.12 13.07
C ARG A 184 0.86 0.52 12.96
N PHE A 185 0.95 1.82 13.20
CA PHE A 185 2.24 2.49 13.23
C PHE A 185 2.26 3.60 14.27
N GLU A 186 3.43 3.80 14.82
CA GLU A 186 3.78 4.89 15.72
C GLU A 186 4.63 5.91 15.00
N VAL A 187 4.59 7.15 15.46
CA VAL A 187 5.31 8.28 14.85
C VAL A 187 6.12 9.02 15.91
N SER A 188 7.38 9.31 15.61
CA SER A 188 8.24 10.19 16.39
C SER A 188 8.39 11.55 15.71
N LEU A 189 7.78 12.60 16.28
CA LEU A 189 7.92 13.97 15.77
C LEU A 189 9.35 14.48 15.91
N ALA A 190 10.03 14.16 17.02
CA ALA A 190 11.43 14.53 17.21
C ALA A 190 12.36 13.94 16.15
N ALA A 191 12.10 12.68 15.73
CA ALA A 191 12.87 12.06 14.67
C ALA A 191 12.59 12.72 13.30
N ALA A 192 11.33 13.06 13.03
CA ALA A 192 10.94 13.78 11.82
C ALA A 192 11.64 15.16 11.73
N GLU A 193 11.64 15.91 12.83
CA GLU A 193 12.33 17.20 12.92
C GLU A 193 13.84 17.09 12.66
N ARG A 194 14.50 16.08 13.27
CA ARG A 194 15.93 15.82 13.01
C ARG A 194 16.21 15.52 11.53
N GLY A 195 15.32 14.78 10.88
CA GLY A 195 15.38 14.49 9.43
C GLY A 195 14.91 15.64 8.55
N ARG A 196 14.45 16.75 9.13
CA ARG A 196 13.83 17.88 8.42
C ARG A 196 12.62 17.49 7.57
N LEU A 197 11.89 16.46 8.03
CA LEU A 197 10.67 15.97 7.40
C LEU A 197 9.47 16.68 8.00
N LYS A 198 8.50 17.04 7.15
CA LYS A 198 7.22 17.58 7.62
C LYS A 198 6.14 16.53 7.39
N LEU A 199 5.50 16.11 8.46
CA LEU A 199 4.45 15.10 8.42
C LEU A 199 3.09 15.78 8.34
N SER A 200 2.22 15.33 7.46
CA SER A 200 0.88 15.89 7.34
C SER A 200 0.02 15.53 8.57
N SER A 201 -0.92 16.39 8.92
CA SER A 201 -1.89 16.13 9.99
C SER A 201 -2.73 14.87 9.72
N ARG A 202 -2.99 14.56 8.47
CA ARG A 202 -3.71 13.33 8.08
C ARG A 202 -2.95 12.05 8.43
N LEU A 203 -1.62 12.04 8.24
CA LEU A 203 -0.79 10.92 8.66
C LEU A 203 -0.83 10.77 10.18
N LEU A 204 -0.69 11.87 10.91
CA LEU A 204 -0.69 11.89 12.37
C LEU A 204 -2.05 11.45 12.95
N SER A 205 -3.16 11.78 12.31
CA SER A 205 -4.51 11.45 12.79
C SER A 205 -4.84 9.96 12.71
N VAL A 206 -4.12 9.19 11.88
CA VAL A 206 -4.32 7.73 11.72
C VAL A 206 -3.21 6.91 12.39
N ALA A 207 -2.21 7.57 12.97
CA ALA A 207 -1.17 6.91 13.77
C ALA A 207 -1.77 6.30 15.03
N TYR A 208 -1.28 5.13 15.43
CA TYR A 208 -1.64 4.48 16.69
C TYR A 208 -1.15 5.30 17.90
N ALA A 209 0.09 5.79 17.80
CA ALA A 209 0.68 6.67 18.78
C ALA A 209 1.54 7.75 18.11
N VAL A 210 1.57 8.96 18.70
CA VAL A 210 2.43 10.05 18.26
C VAL A 210 3.28 10.48 19.45
N GLN A 211 4.58 10.22 19.36
CA GLN A 211 5.56 10.62 20.38
C GLN A 211 6.05 12.04 20.05
N LYS A 212 5.75 12.97 20.96
CA LYS A 212 6.31 14.31 20.94
C LYS A 212 7.70 14.22 21.60
N GLY A 213 8.71 14.81 20.99
CA GLY A 213 10.01 14.91 21.63
C GLY A 213 9.85 15.54 23.01
N GLY A 214 10.45 14.93 24.04
CA GLY A 214 10.56 15.56 25.32
C GLY A 214 11.39 16.86 25.17
N GLY A 215 10.84 17.99 25.62
CA GLY A 215 11.56 19.24 25.71
C GLY A 215 12.61 19.15 26.80
#